data_dd0dc9a2bd9ceea96b05b08d9b96b219
#
_entry.id   dd0dc9a2bd9ceea96b05b08d9b96b219
#
_cell.length_a   1.000
_cell.length_b   1.000
_cell.length_c   1.000
_cell.angle_alpha   90.00
_cell.angle_beta   90.00
_cell.angle_gamma   90.00
#
_symmetry.space_group_name_H-M   'P 1'
#
loop_
_entity.id
_entity.type
_entity.pdbx_description
1 polymer ?
#
loop_
_entity_poly.entity_id
_entity_poly.type
_entity_poly.pdbx_seq_one_letter_code
_entity_poly.pdbx_strand_id
1 'polypeptide(L)'
;MQAQGTVSYESSDPDIASVDAATGEITAKKPGKVKILIHAAQTDLYKVASAEYELTVDHAAVTAPTAITGLKYNGKAQKLAAPGETLEGKIMYKVNDGEWKEEVPIAVNAGTYTVYYKAVRGEGHGETEEQHFDVNVSQKEIGIEWTNTEVIYDGTEKLPTAAAKGLAEGDTCNITVTGGQTEAGTYTAQAAAIDNANYKLPAETTVTFVIRKADFELTGMPQAKTDLVYDGKEQELITAGSAKSGTLLYKLGDGEWTEKIPSAVHAGTYDVSYKIAGDSNYNDLIGLEVLHIKIAAKSIADADVKLADALKYTGQQQKQEISKVTAGNLEVPKDDYEVSGNQAAEAGVYTMTITAKEGTNFTGSR
;
A
#
# COMPACT_ATOMS: atom_id res chain seq x y z
N MET A 1 -71.62 44.12 47.95
CA MET A 1 -71.89 44.86 49.20
C MET A 1 -70.60 45.29 49.79
N GLN A 2 -70.38 46.59 49.93
CA GLN A 2 -69.17 47.07 50.63
C GLN A 2 -69.35 46.83 52.14
N ALA A 3 -68.37 46.18 52.77
CA ALA A 3 -68.32 46.08 54.20
C ALA A 3 -68.19 47.50 54.77
N GLN A 4 -69.04 47.94 55.62
CA GLN A 4 -68.99 49.27 56.26
C GLN A 4 -68.11 49.27 57.50
N GLY A 5 -67.34 48.24 57.75
CA GLY A 5 -66.33 48.16 58.82
C GLY A 5 -64.92 48.14 58.30
N THR A 6 -63.94 48.52 59.11
CA THR A 6 -62.52 48.41 58.76
C THR A 6 -62.17 46.95 58.54
N VAL A 7 -61.56 46.65 57.36
CA VAL A 7 -61.06 45.32 57.07
C VAL A 7 -59.54 45.34 57.29
N SER A 8 -59.01 44.35 57.96
CA SER A 8 -57.56 44.16 58.13
C SER A 8 -57.16 42.76 57.69
N TYR A 9 -55.90 42.63 57.26
CA TYR A 9 -55.32 41.44 56.72
C TYR A 9 -54.09 41.02 57.52
N GLU A 10 -53.88 39.72 57.69
CA GLU A 10 -52.72 39.15 58.37
C GLU A 10 -52.27 37.88 57.66
N SER A 11 -50.99 37.68 57.60
CA SER A 11 -50.40 36.43 57.05
C SER A 11 -50.09 35.44 58.16
N SER A 12 -50.50 34.19 58.02
CA SER A 12 -50.14 33.12 58.95
C SER A 12 -48.64 32.77 58.92
N ASP A 13 -47.91 33.16 57.84
CA ASP A 13 -46.46 33.02 57.70
C ASP A 13 -45.92 34.16 56.81
N PRO A 14 -45.53 35.27 57.45
CA PRO A 14 -44.98 36.41 56.71
C PRO A 14 -43.66 36.16 56.01
N ASP A 15 -42.97 35.04 56.26
CA ASP A 15 -41.77 34.65 55.60
C ASP A 15 -42.05 33.98 54.22
N ILE A 16 -43.21 33.33 54.06
CA ILE A 16 -43.69 32.82 52.76
C ILE A 16 -44.27 33.97 51.92
N ALA A 17 -45.25 34.66 52.51
CA ALA A 17 -45.80 35.85 51.88
C ALA A 17 -46.25 36.87 52.97
N SER A 18 -45.89 38.10 52.86
CA SER A 18 -46.39 39.18 53.69
C SER A 18 -47.63 39.79 53.04
N VAL A 19 -48.52 40.34 53.88
CA VAL A 19 -49.68 41.12 53.43
C VAL A 19 -49.72 42.46 54.12
N ASP A 20 -50.00 43.52 53.36
CA ASP A 20 -50.27 44.81 53.96
C ASP A 20 -51.61 44.80 54.71
N ALA A 21 -51.55 45.12 56.00
CA ALA A 21 -52.66 44.97 56.88
C ALA A 21 -53.87 45.88 56.56
N ALA A 22 -53.66 46.97 55.81
CA ALA A 22 -54.72 47.90 55.49
C ALA A 22 -55.26 47.72 54.07
N THR A 23 -54.35 47.44 53.11
CA THR A 23 -54.72 47.32 51.69
C THR A 23 -54.99 45.91 51.20
N GLY A 24 -54.46 44.89 51.91
CA GLY A 24 -54.52 43.50 51.48
C GLY A 24 -53.55 43.17 50.37
N GLU A 25 -52.56 44.05 50.02
CA GLU A 25 -51.55 43.77 49.03
C GLU A 25 -50.60 42.68 49.50
N ILE A 26 -50.47 41.63 48.69
CA ILE A 26 -49.65 40.48 49.03
C ILE A 26 -48.31 40.56 48.31
N THR A 27 -47.23 40.39 49.09
CA THR A 27 -45.88 40.23 48.55
C THR A 27 -45.35 38.84 48.82
N ALA A 28 -45.23 38.01 47.76
CA ALA A 28 -44.60 36.70 47.84
C ALA A 28 -43.09 36.84 48.10
N LYS A 29 -42.53 36.01 49.00
CA LYS A 29 -41.12 36.05 49.41
C LYS A 29 -40.38 34.75 49.16
N LYS A 30 -41.02 33.60 49.43
CA LYS A 30 -40.47 32.25 49.15
C LYS A 30 -41.58 31.26 48.90
N PRO A 31 -41.30 30.15 48.20
CA PRO A 31 -42.26 29.12 47.92
C PRO A 31 -42.83 28.49 49.20
N GLY A 32 -44.11 28.12 49.14
CA GLY A 32 -44.83 27.52 50.27
C GLY A 32 -46.32 27.81 50.24
N LYS A 33 -47.01 27.25 51.21
CA LYS A 33 -48.44 27.52 51.44
C LYS A 33 -48.61 28.38 52.65
N VAL A 34 -49.43 29.41 52.55
CA VAL A 34 -49.72 30.36 53.60
C VAL A 34 -51.17 30.73 53.56
N LYS A 35 -51.78 30.99 54.74
CA LYS A 35 -53.10 31.52 54.84
C LYS A 35 -53.10 33.03 55.09
N ILE A 36 -53.83 33.74 54.28
CA ILE A 36 -54.14 35.14 54.53
C ILE A 36 -55.45 35.22 55.29
N LEU A 37 -55.35 35.72 56.48
CA LEU A 37 -56.49 35.91 57.40
C LEU A 37 -57.08 37.33 57.12
N ILE A 38 -58.39 37.38 56.97
CA ILE A 38 -59.16 38.57 56.69
C ILE A 38 -60.12 38.84 57.83
N HIS A 39 -60.01 39.99 58.48
CA HIS A 39 -60.85 40.35 59.61
C HIS A 39 -61.62 41.61 59.25
N ALA A 40 -62.94 41.54 59.45
CA ALA A 40 -63.79 42.71 59.36
C ALA A 40 -64.25 43.12 60.76
N ALA A 41 -63.96 44.36 61.17
CA ALA A 41 -64.34 44.87 62.50
C ALA A 41 -65.84 45.00 62.63
N GLN A 42 -66.36 44.87 63.87
CA GLN A 42 -67.75 45.09 64.20
C GLN A 42 -68.12 46.58 64.00
N THR A 43 -69.30 46.80 63.47
CA THR A 43 -69.93 48.12 63.40
C THR A 43 -71.27 48.06 64.08
N ASP A 44 -71.95 49.19 64.19
CA ASP A 44 -73.28 49.29 64.83
C ASP A 44 -74.34 48.40 64.13
N LEU A 45 -74.08 48.09 62.84
CA LEU A 45 -75.04 47.33 62.02
C LEU A 45 -74.62 45.91 61.71
N TYR A 46 -73.31 45.61 61.85
CA TYR A 46 -72.75 44.32 61.46
C TYR A 46 -71.83 43.75 62.54
N LYS A 47 -71.92 42.44 62.75
CA LYS A 47 -71.03 41.68 63.65
C LYS A 47 -69.65 41.48 63.02
N VAL A 48 -68.62 41.21 63.84
CA VAL A 48 -67.34 40.79 63.43
C VAL A 48 -67.43 39.58 62.48
N ALA A 49 -66.64 39.57 61.41
CA ALA A 49 -66.51 38.47 60.47
C ALA A 49 -65.02 38.21 60.15
N SER A 50 -64.75 36.97 59.92
CA SER A 50 -63.37 36.58 59.43
C SER A 50 -63.51 35.58 58.29
N ALA A 51 -62.53 35.63 57.39
CA ALA A 51 -62.34 34.69 56.28
C ALA A 51 -60.89 34.32 56.17
N GLU A 52 -60.61 33.18 55.59
CA GLU A 52 -59.24 32.74 55.27
C GLU A 52 -59.12 32.53 53.75
N TYR A 53 -57.99 32.89 53.21
CA TYR A 53 -57.62 32.59 51.85
C TYR A 53 -56.30 31.84 51.85
N GLU A 54 -56.30 30.58 51.29
CA GLU A 54 -55.09 29.80 51.15
C GLU A 54 -54.32 30.28 49.86
N LEU A 55 -53.12 30.79 50.06
CA LEU A 55 -52.21 31.21 49.00
C LEU A 55 -51.10 30.17 48.85
N THR A 56 -50.85 29.72 47.63
CA THR A 56 -49.68 28.93 47.29
C THR A 56 -48.73 29.80 46.50
N VAL A 57 -47.49 29.92 46.96
CA VAL A 57 -46.39 30.53 46.26
C VAL A 57 -45.61 29.37 45.62
N ASP A 58 -45.60 29.31 44.30
CA ASP A 58 -44.91 28.27 43.56
C ASP A 58 -43.40 28.59 43.46
N HIS A 59 -42.61 27.55 43.23
CA HIS A 59 -41.19 27.66 42.91
C HIS A 59 -40.97 28.44 41.62
N ALA A 60 -39.85 29.17 41.52
CA ALA A 60 -39.45 29.83 40.29
C ALA A 60 -39.22 28.80 39.19
N ALA A 61 -39.54 29.22 37.97
CA ALA A 61 -39.31 28.37 36.79
C ALA A 61 -37.81 28.11 36.58
N VAL A 62 -37.50 26.90 36.16
CA VAL A 62 -36.16 26.50 35.77
C VAL A 62 -36.06 26.56 34.24
N THR A 63 -35.11 27.31 33.71
CA THR A 63 -34.75 27.22 32.31
C THR A 63 -33.80 26.04 32.12
N ALA A 64 -34.26 25.03 31.40
CA ALA A 64 -33.48 23.82 31.17
C ALA A 64 -32.22 24.11 30.34
N PRO A 65 -31.08 23.44 30.66
CA PRO A 65 -29.92 23.45 29.76
C PRO A 65 -30.27 22.76 28.43
N THR A 66 -29.57 23.16 27.37
CA THR A 66 -29.77 22.59 26.03
C THR A 66 -28.53 21.96 25.48
N ALA A 67 -28.68 20.88 24.71
CA ALA A 67 -27.60 20.17 24.06
C ALA A 67 -26.88 21.08 23.04
N ILE A 68 -25.56 21.06 23.04
CA ILE A 68 -24.77 21.66 21.95
C ILE A 68 -24.64 20.63 20.83
N THR A 69 -25.05 21.00 19.63
CA THR A 69 -25.05 20.15 18.44
C THR A 69 -23.86 20.44 17.53
N GLY A 70 -23.54 19.46 16.62
CA GLY A 70 -22.51 19.65 15.60
C GLY A 70 -21.08 19.59 16.14
N LEU A 71 -20.86 19.10 17.34
CA LEU A 71 -19.54 18.94 17.91
C LEU A 71 -18.74 17.91 17.12
N LYS A 72 -17.48 18.24 16.83
CA LYS A 72 -16.50 17.35 16.21
C LYS A 72 -15.24 17.32 17.07
N TYR A 73 -14.63 16.15 17.14
CA TYR A 73 -13.33 16.00 17.80
C TYR A 73 -12.30 16.98 17.26
N ASN A 74 -11.61 17.68 18.16
CA ASN A 74 -10.60 18.69 17.84
C ASN A 74 -9.38 18.67 18.79
N GLY A 75 -9.29 17.65 19.67
CA GLY A 75 -8.24 17.50 20.67
C GLY A 75 -8.40 18.41 21.90
N LYS A 76 -9.45 19.23 21.97
CA LYS A 76 -9.70 20.18 23.08
C LYS A 76 -10.99 19.88 23.79
N ALA A 77 -11.07 20.30 25.07
CA ALA A 77 -12.30 20.22 25.84
C ALA A 77 -13.38 21.11 25.22
N GLN A 78 -14.55 20.53 24.99
CA GLN A 78 -15.72 21.20 24.40
C GLN A 78 -16.89 21.09 25.37
N LYS A 79 -17.65 22.19 25.56
CA LYS A 79 -18.89 22.15 26.35
C LYS A 79 -19.91 21.29 25.66
N LEU A 80 -20.62 20.46 26.45
CA LEU A 80 -21.69 19.60 25.97
C LEU A 80 -23.05 20.27 26.01
N ALA A 81 -23.22 21.29 26.84
CA ALA A 81 -24.48 22.00 27.02
C ALA A 81 -24.32 23.52 27.04
N ALA A 82 -25.32 24.24 26.58
CA ALA A 82 -25.56 25.60 27.01
C ALA A 82 -26.15 25.53 28.44
N PRO A 83 -25.72 26.44 29.35
CA PRO A 83 -26.16 26.37 30.75
C PRO A 83 -27.66 26.58 30.89
N GLY A 84 -28.28 25.90 31.86
CA GLY A 84 -29.61 26.22 32.34
C GLY A 84 -29.54 27.32 33.36
N GLU A 85 -30.68 27.92 33.72
CA GLU A 85 -30.79 29.00 34.67
C GLU A 85 -31.91 28.70 35.69
N THR A 86 -31.71 29.15 36.94
CA THR A 86 -32.70 29.16 38.00
C THR A 86 -32.49 30.33 38.93
N LEU A 87 -33.57 30.93 39.41
CA LEU A 87 -33.53 31.97 40.43
C LEU A 87 -33.46 31.38 41.85
N GLU A 88 -33.73 30.09 42.01
CA GLU A 88 -33.70 29.39 43.29
C GLU A 88 -32.65 28.29 43.28
N GLY A 89 -31.49 28.54 43.90
CA GLY A 89 -30.44 27.52 44.00
C GLY A 89 -29.53 27.44 42.75
N LYS A 90 -29.23 26.25 42.27
CA LYS A 90 -28.30 25.98 41.18
C LYS A 90 -28.66 24.80 40.33
N ILE A 91 -28.24 24.80 39.08
CA ILE A 91 -28.34 23.66 38.20
C ILE A 91 -27.13 22.74 38.42
N MET A 92 -27.41 21.47 38.66
CA MET A 92 -26.37 20.45 38.77
C MET A 92 -26.39 19.58 37.50
N TYR A 93 -25.23 19.17 37.08
CA TYR A 93 -25.01 18.35 35.89
C TYR A 93 -24.25 17.07 36.24
N LYS A 94 -24.53 16.01 35.51
CA LYS A 94 -23.84 14.72 35.57
C LYS A 94 -23.66 14.20 34.13
N VAL A 95 -22.53 13.64 33.80
CA VAL A 95 -22.29 12.99 32.48
C VAL A 95 -22.18 11.51 32.69
N ASN A 96 -22.98 10.74 31.95
CA ASN A 96 -23.08 9.29 32.10
C ASN A 96 -23.23 8.89 33.58
N ASP A 97 -22.41 7.99 34.07
CA ASP A 97 -22.40 7.52 35.46
C ASP A 97 -21.50 8.34 36.39
N GLY A 98 -21.12 9.55 35.98
CA GLY A 98 -20.24 10.43 36.75
C GLY A 98 -20.92 11.05 37.97
N GLU A 99 -20.20 11.96 38.64
CA GLU A 99 -20.70 12.70 39.81
C GLU A 99 -21.44 13.96 39.40
N TRP A 100 -22.36 14.42 40.26
CA TRP A 100 -23.07 15.69 40.13
C TRP A 100 -22.15 16.87 40.41
N LYS A 101 -22.08 17.82 39.44
CA LYS A 101 -21.26 19.04 39.50
C LYS A 101 -22.09 20.23 39.06
N GLU A 102 -21.68 21.41 39.52
CA GLU A 102 -22.32 22.69 39.13
C GLU A 102 -21.82 23.17 37.76
N GLU A 103 -20.57 22.83 37.41
CA GLU A 103 -19.97 23.24 36.14
C GLU A 103 -20.64 22.56 34.95
N VAL A 104 -20.82 23.36 33.89
CA VAL A 104 -21.31 22.84 32.62
C VAL A 104 -20.37 21.75 32.13
N PRO A 105 -20.89 20.56 31.80
CA PRO A 105 -20.07 19.42 31.43
C PRO A 105 -19.30 19.64 30.13
N ILE A 106 -18.10 19.09 30.10
CA ILE A 106 -17.20 19.13 28.96
C ILE A 106 -16.79 17.73 28.54
N ALA A 107 -16.46 17.52 27.26
CA ALA A 107 -15.81 16.33 26.76
C ALA A 107 -14.63 16.70 25.83
N VAL A 108 -13.64 15.80 25.78
CA VAL A 108 -12.50 15.90 24.85
C VAL A 108 -12.69 14.90 23.71
N ASN A 109 -13.00 13.64 24.03
CA ASN A 109 -13.03 12.55 23.06
C ASN A 109 -14.31 12.52 22.21
N ALA A 110 -14.22 11.91 21.04
CA ALA A 110 -15.39 11.56 20.24
C ALA A 110 -16.22 10.47 20.95
N GLY A 111 -17.55 10.60 20.84
CA GLY A 111 -18.46 9.69 21.49
C GLY A 111 -19.82 10.31 21.75
N THR A 112 -20.74 9.50 22.27
CA THR A 112 -22.06 9.96 22.75
C THR A 112 -22.03 10.07 24.26
N TYR A 113 -22.50 11.21 24.75
CA TYR A 113 -22.51 11.56 26.16
C TYR A 113 -23.95 11.85 26.58
N THR A 114 -24.46 11.16 27.58
CA THR A 114 -25.75 11.47 28.21
C THR A 114 -25.51 12.48 29.31
N VAL A 115 -26.03 13.68 29.13
CA VAL A 115 -25.96 14.76 30.12
C VAL A 115 -27.25 14.78 30.93
N TYR A 116 -27.14 14.48 32.21
CA TYR A 116 -28.21 14.60 33.16
C TYR A 116 -28.14 15.96 33.84
N TYR A 117 -29.29 16.51 34.21
CA TYR A 117 -29.38 17.74 34.95
C TYR A 117 -30.56 17.76 35.91
N LYS A 118 -30.46 18.53 37.01
CA LYS A 118 -31.49 18.86 37.94
C LYS A 118 -31.21 20.21 38.58
N ALA A 119 -32.25 20.90 39.03
CA ALA A 119 -32.09 22.07 39.89
C ALA A 119 -32.09 21.65 41.35
N VAL A 120 -31.03 22.03 42.08
CA VAL A 120 -30.94 21.87 43.54
C VAL A 120 -31.26 23.22 44.15
N ARG A 121 -32.41 23.32 44.81
CA ARG A 121 -32.90 24.54 45.48
C ARG A 121 -32.22 24.69 46.83
N GLY A 122 -32.33 25.89 47.44
CA GLY A 122 -31.78 26.16 48.78
C GLY A 122 -32.41 25.31 49.88
N GLU A 123 -31.89 25.41 51.08
CA GLU A 123 -32.31 24.59 52.22
C GLU A 123 -33.83 24.52 52.39
N GLY A 124 -34.38 23.29 52.44
CA GLY A 124 -35.79 23.01 52.66
C GLY A 124 -36.67 23.01 51.39
N HIS A 125 -36.13 23.32 50.21
CA HIS A 125 -36.94 23.46 49.00
C HIS A 125 -36.77 22.29 47.98
N GLY A 126 -35.95 21.29 48.30
CA GLY A 126 -35.81 20.06 47.52
C GLY A 126 -35.08 20.24 46.19
N GLU A 127 -35.24 19.21 45.33
CA GLU A 127 -34.63 19.16 44.00
C GLU A 127 -35.73 18.94 42.95
N THR A 128 -35.49 19.34 41.70
CA THR A 128 -36.34 18.94 40.58
C THR A 128 -36.10 17.47 40.24
N GLU A 129 -37.00 16.86 39.49
CA GLU A 129 -36.73 15.56 38.88
C GLU A 129 -35.52 15.64 37.96
N GLU A 130 -34.77 14.53 37.91
CA GLU A 130 -33.64 14.36 36.98
C GLU A 130 -34.15 14.28 35.55
N GLN A 131 -33.57 15.09 34.70
CA GLN A 131 -33.78 15.13 33.24
C GLN A 131 -32.50 14.84 32.53
N HIS A 132 -32.53 14.45 31.25
CA HIS A 132 -31.35 14.20 30.47
C HIS A 132 -31.56 14.51 28.99
N PHE A 133 -30.43 14.63 28.27
CA PHE A 133 -30.32 14.67 26.82
C PHE A 133 -28.98 14.09 26.37
N ASP A 134 -28.91 13.60 25.12
CA ASP A 134 -27.69 13.08 24.54
C ASP A 134 -26.99 14.12 23.71
N VAL A 135 -25.65 14.09 23.77
CA VAL A 135 -24.77 14.96 22.99
C VAL A 135 -23.74 14.09 22.28
N ASN A 136 -23.64 14.24 20.98
CA ASN A 136 -22.67 13.51 20.18
C ASN A 136 -21.50 14.41 19.77
N VAL A 137 -20.28 14.02 20.16
CA VAL A 137 -19.01 14.54 19.61
C VAL A 137 -18.59 13.58 18.50
N SER A 138 -18.75 14.00 17.26
CA SER A 138 -18.45 13.16 16.11
C SER A 138 -16.93 12.99 15.91
N GLN A 139 -16.52 11.82 15.37
CA GLN A 139 -15.15 11.55 14.99
C GLN A 139 -14.67 12.57 13.94
N LYS A 140 -13.38 12.91 14.00
CA LYS A 140 -12.73 13.71 12.97
C LYS A 140 -12.24 12.80 11.85
N GLU A 141 -12.57 13.13 10.62
CA GLU A 141 -12.05 12.44 9.45
C GLU A 141 -10.60 12.80 9.21
N ILE A 142 -9.75 11.79 8.99
CA ILE A 142 -8.33 11.98 8.64
C ILE A 142 -8.15 12.07 7.13
N GLY A 143 -7.03 12.70 6.71
CA GLY A 143 -6.47 12.47 5.38
C GLY A 143 -5.52 11.28 5.40
N ILE A 144 -5.28 10.66 4.25
CA ILE A 144 -4.29 9.58 4.10
C ILE A 144 -3.20 10.06 3.14
N GLU A 145 -1.95 10.01 3.59
CA GLU A 145 -0.79 10.18 2.72
C GLU A 145 -0.16 8.82 2.46
N TRP A 146 -0.12 8.42 1.20
CA TRP A 146 0.44 7.17 0.76
C TRP A 146 1.88 7.33 0.31
N THR A 147 2.75 6.37 0.67
CA THR A 147 4.14 6.27 0.22
C THR A 147 4.45 4.85 -0.22
N ASN A 148 5.59 4.65 -0.92
CA ASN A 148 6.00 3.35 -1.48
C ASN A 148 4.96 2.77 -2.46
N THR A 149 4.33 3.64 -3.24
CA THR A 149 3.33 3.23 -4.25
C THR A 149 3.97 2.76 -5.55
N GLU A 150 5.28 2.87 -5.68
CA GLU A 150 6.06 2.37 -6.79
C GLU A 150 7.37 1.78 -6.26
N VAL A 151 7.56 0.48 -6.49
CA VAL A 151 8.69 -0.30 -5.98
C VAL A 151 9.16 -1.29 -7.05
N ILE A 152 10.36 -1.85 -6.88
CA ILE A 152 10.91 -2.88 -7.78
C ILE A 152 10.76 -4.23 -7.10
N TYR A 153 10.50 -5.26 -7.89
CA TYR A 153 10.45 -6.65 -7.47
C TYR A 153 11.79 -7.10 -6.87
N ASP A 154 11.76 -7.75 -5.72
CA ASP A 154 12.93 -8.35 -5.05
C ASP A 154 12.64 -9.70 -4.40
N GLY A 155 11.48 -10.30 -4.71
CA GLY A 155 11.03 -11.57 -4.14
C GLY A 155 10.40 -11.45 -2.75
N THR A 156 10.28 -10.24 -2.18
CA THR A 156 9.62 -10.00 -0.89
C THR A 156 8.26 -9.31 -1.08
N GLU A 157 7.37 -9.51 -0.12
CA GLU A 157 6.07 -8.83 -0.13
C GLU A 157 6.26 -7.31 -0.11
N LYS A 158 5.54 -6.61 -0.97
CA LYS A 158 5.47 -5.15 -1.07
C LYS A 158 4.09 -4.67 -0.63
N LEU A 159 4.09 -3.68 0.23
CA LEU A 159 2.88 -3.04 0.74
C LEU A 159 3.13 -1.54 0.87
N PRO A 160 2.32 -0.67 0.28
CA PRO A 160 2.40 0.77 0.51
C PRO A 160 2.25 1.12 1.99
N THR A 161 2.83 2.25 2.38
CA THR A 161 2.65 2.78 3.73
C THR A 161 1.66 3.93 3.71
N ALA A 162 0.82 4.01 4.73
CA ALA A 162 -0.18 5.06 4.89
C ALA A 162 0.08 5.86 6.17
N ALA A 163 0.13 7.18 6.08
CA ALA A 163 0.26 8.08 7.21
C ALA A 163 -1.00 8.93 7.37
N ALA A 164 -1.53 9.01 8.58
CA ALA A 164 -2.67 9.85 8.90
C ALA A 164 -2.29 11.34 8.88
N LYS A 165 -3.13 12.15 8.23
CA LYS A 165 -2.98 13.61 8.16
C LYS A 165 -4.16 14.34 8.78
N GLY A 166 -3.90 15.56 9.22
CA GLY A 166 -4.92 16.42 9.79
C GLY A 166 -5.29 16.08 11.23
N LEU A 167 -4.44 15.40 11.96
CA LEU A 167 -4.63 15.09 13.38
C LEU A 167 -4.67 16.37 14.23
N ALA A 168 -5.23 16.29 15.41
CA ALA A 168 -5.10 17.34 16.43
C ALA A 168 -3.66 17.34 16.97
N GLU A 169 -3.24 18.47 17.51
CA GLU A 169 -1.90 18.65 18.06
C GLU A 169 -1.63 17.64 19.19
N GLY A 170 -0.54 16.91 19.08
CA GLY A 170 -0.13 15.89 20.04
C GLY A 170 -0.76 14.50 19.83
N ASP A 171 -1.71 14.34 18.90
CA ASP A 171 -2.34 13.06 18.61
C ASP A 171 -1.51 12.21 17.69
N THR A 172 -1.66 10.88 17.86
CA THR A 172 -1.18 9.85 16.94
C THR A 172 -2.35 9.02 16.46
N CYS A 173 -2.25 8.52 15.22
CA CYS A 173 -3.25 7.63 14.64
C CYS A 173 -2.54 6.76 13.59
N ASN A 174 -2.37 5.48 13.89
CA ASN A 174 -1.75 4.53 12.98
C ASN A 174 -2.81 3.91 12.07
N ILE A 175 -2.45 3.74 10.80
CA ILE A 175 -3.31 3.13 9.79
C ILE A 175 -2.82 1.71 9.53
N THR A 176 -3.71 0.73 9.65
CA THR A 176 -3.45 -0.64 9.19
C THR A 176 -3.71 -0.72 7.71
N VAL A 177 -2.71 -1.11 6.94
CA VAL A 177 -2.81 -1.30 5.48
C VAL A 177 -2.86 -2.78 5.15
N THR A 178 -3.65 -3.15 4.16
CA THR A 178 -3.80 -4.51 3.63
C THR A 178 -3.66 -4.52 2.11
N GLY A 179 -3.48 -5.71 1.50
CA GLY A 179 -3.37 -5.87 0.06
C GLY A 179 -1.95 -5.98 -0.46
N GLY A 180 -0.98 -6.37 0.41
CA GLY A 180 0.41 -6.63 0.02
C GLY A 180 0.53 -7.70 -1.08
N GLN A 181 1.53 -7.58 -1.94
CA GLN A 181 1.79 -8.46 -3.08
C GLN A 181 3.30 -8.69 -3.26
N THR A 182 3.65 -9.83 -3.86
CA THR A 182 5.05 -10.19 -4.12
C THR A 182 5.43 -10.01 -5.58
N GLU A 183 4.56 -10.44 -6.50
CA GLU A 183 4.85 -10.48 -7.94
C GLU A 183 4.82 -9.08 -8.58
N ALA A 184 5.57 -8.89 -9.66
CA ALA A 184 5.51 -7.65 -10.44
C ALA A 184 4.12 -7.47 -11.08
N GLY A 185 3.57 -6.26 -10.98
CA GLY A 185 2.23 -5.97 -11.45
C GLY A 185 1.68 -4.66 -10.90
N THR A 186 0.40 -4.41 -11.19
CA THR A 186 -0.34 -3.27 -10.66
C THR A 186 -1.45 -3.78 -9.74
N TYR A 187 -1.50 -3.25 -8.53
CA TYR A 187 -2.34 -3.76 -7.45
C TYR A 187 -3.00 -2.62 -6.69
N THR A 188 -3.93 -2.98 -5.82
CA THR A 188 -4.61 -2.04 -4.94
C THR A 188 -4.34 -2.41 -3.49
N ALA A 189 -3.90 -1.43 -2.70
CA ALA A 189 -3.80 -1.53 -1.24
C ALA A 189 -4.92 -0.72 -0.59
N GLN A 190 -5.31 -1.11 0.62
CA GLN A 190 -6.40 -0.51 1.37
C GLN A 190 -5.99 -0.15 2.80
N ALA A 191 -6.34 1.06 3.23
CA ALA A 191 -6.37 1.46 4.63
C ALA A 191 -7.59 0.80 5.29
N ALA A 192 -7.36 -0.29 6.03
CA ALA A 192 -8.41 -1.16 6.55
C ALA A 192 -8.93 -0.74 7.94
N ALA A 193 -8.08 -0.17 8.78
CA ALA A 193 -8.40 0.25 10.14
C ALA A 193 -7.46 1.35 10.65
N ILE A 194 -7.91 2.00 11.72
CA ILE A 194 -7.10 2.95 12.50
C ILE A 194 -7.20 2.63 13.99
N ASP A 195 -6.19 2.99 14.76
CA ASP A 195 -6.07 2.69 16.19
C ASP A 195 -6.58 3.79 17.13
N ASN A 196 -7.00 4.95 16.61
CA ASN A 196 -7.48 6.06 17.42
C ASN A 196 -8.98 6.30 17.20
N ALA A 197 -9.78 5.98 18.24
CA ALA A 197 -11.25 6.06 18.21
C ALA A 197 -11.80 7.49 18.04
N ASN A 198 -11.00 8.53 18.21
CA ASN A 198 -11.40 9.91 17.97
C ASN A 198 -11.47 10.28 16.48
N TYR A 199 -10.95 9.42 15.64
CA TYR A 199 -10.85 9.60 14.21
C TYR A 199 -11.63 8.56 13.44
N LYS A 200 -11.90 8.84 12.18
CA LYS A 200 -12.44 7.89 11.20
C LYS A 200 -11.67 8.02 9.89
N LEU A 201 -11.66 6.92 9.16
CA LEU A 201 -11.12 6.90 7.79
C LEU A 201 -11.98 7.76 6.86
N PRO A 202 -11.38 8.36 5.80
CA PRO A 202 -12.13 9.02 4.74
C PRO A 202 -12.93 8.01 3.90
N ALA A 203 -13.75 8.51 2.98
CA ALA A 203 -14.47 7.66 2.04
C ALA A 203 -13.54 6.89 1.10
N GLU A 204 -12.47 7.53 0.64
CA GLU A 204 -11.45 6.93 -0.22
C GLU A 204 -10.32 6.36 0.64
N THR A 205 -10.28 5.03 0.73
CA THR A 205 -9.33 4.27 1.55
C THR A 205 -8.35 3.45 0.75
N THR A 206 -8.38 3.53 -0.59
CA THR A 206 -7.57 2.70 -1.46
C THR A 206 -6.51 3.50 -2.21
N VAL A 207 -5.43 2.82 -2.59
CA VAL A 207 -4.40 3.35 -3.49
C VAL A 207 -3.95 2.27 -4.46
N THR A 208 -3.74 2.66 -5.70
CA THR A 208 -3.06 1.80 -6.68
C THR A 208 -1.56 1.88 -6.46
N PHE A 209 -0.88 0.73 -6.45
CA PHE A 209 0.58 0.67 -6.40
C PHE A 209 1.13 -0.30 -7.45
N VAL A 210 2.38 -0.08 -7.83
CA VAL A 210 3.05 -0.83 -8.89
C VAL A 210 4.30 -1.50 -8.33
N ILE A 211 4.42 -2.80 -8.54
CA ILE A 211 5.67 -3.54 -8.39
C ILE A 211 6.25 -3.69 -9.80
N ARG A 212 7.31 -2.93 -10.10
CA ARG A 212 7.99 -3.00 -11.38
C ARG A 212 8.82 -4.26 -11.47
N LYS A 213 8.96 -4.81 -12.68
CA LYS A 213 9.91 -5.88 -12.94
C LYS A 213 11.32 -5.43 -12.58
N ALA A 214 12.09 -6.35 -12.00
CA ALA A 214 13.51 -6.16 -11.77
C ALA A 214 14.33 -6.41 -13.05
N ASP A 215 15.54 -5.88 -13.11
CA ASP A 215 16.50 -6.23 -14.13
C ASP A 215 17.28 -7.48 -13.73
N PHE A 216 17.75 -8.22 -14.73
CA PHE A 216 18.57 -9.40 -14.49
C PHE A 216 20.00 -9.04 -14.13
N GLU A 217 20.59 -9.92 -13.33
CA GLU A 217 22.01 -9.92 -13.04
C GLU A 217 22.65 -11.17 -13.65
N LEU A 218 23.58 -10.97 -14.64
CA LEU A 218 24.45 -12.01 -15.13
C LEU A 218 25.52 -12.32 -14.07
N THR A 219 25.59 -13.57 -13.64
CA THR A 219 26.63 -14.05 -12.71
C THR A 219 27.85 -14.60 -13.40
N GLY A 220 27.73 -14.92 -14.70
CA GLY A 220 28.82 -15.32 -15.58
C GLY A 220 28.47 -15.02 -17.03
N MET A 221 29.39 -14.35 -17.74
CA MET A 221 29.23 -14.08 -19.17
C MET A 221 29.53 -15.34 -19.99
N PRO A 222 28.73 -15.65 -21.06
CA PRO A 222 29.13 -16.63 -22.04
C PRO A 222 30.45 -16.21 -22.70
N GLN A 223 31.31 -17.17 -23.01
CA GLN A 223 32.62 -16.87 -23.63
C GLN A 223 32.85 -17.72 -24.88
N ALA A 224 33.41 -17.09 -25.92
CA ALA A 224 33.83 -17.80 -27.11
C ALA A 224 34.90 -18.83 -26.78
N LYS A 225 34.76 -20.06 -27.30
CA LYS A 225 35.84 -21.06 -27.27
C LYS A 225 36.92 -20.68 -28.29
N THR A 226 38.17 -20.83 -27.89
CA THR A 226 39.33 -20.61 -28.73
C THR A 226 39.90 -21.94 -29.19
N ASP A 227 40.83 -21.87 -30.15
CA ASP A 227 41.64 -23.01 -30.60
C ASP A 227 40.85 -24.22 -31.14
N LEU A 228 39.61 -23.98 -31.62
CA LEU A 228 38.81 -25.02 -32.26
C LEU A 228 39.39 -25.31 -33.66
N VAL A 229 39.59 -26.58 -33.95
CA VAL A 229 40.07 -27.05 -35.24
C VAL A 229 39.13 -28.19 -35.73
N TYR A 230 38.81 -28.17 -36.99
CA TYR A 230 37.95 -29.19 -37.59
C TYR A 230 38.43 -30.62 -37.26
N ASP A 231 37.56 -31.41 -36.68
CA ASP A 231 37.82 -32.77 -36.27
C ASP A 231 36.75 -33.77 -36.75
N GLY A 232 35.83 -33.29 -37.61
CA GLY A 232 34.73 -34.07 -38.16
C GLY A 232 33.56 -34.32 -37.21
N LYS A 233 33.60 -33.71 -35.99
CA LYS A 233 32.55 -33.86 -34.96
C LYS A 233 31.93 -32.52 -34.65
N GLU A 234 30.75 -32.60 -34.04
CA GLU A 234 30.09 -31.41 -33.49
C GLU A 234 30.88 -30.84 -32.30
N GLN A 235 31.20 -29.56 -32.35
CA GLN A 235 31.98 -28.84 -31.30
C GLN A 235 31.13 -27.69 -30.79
N GLU A 236 30.97 -27.61 -29.46
CA GLU A 236 30.38 -26.44 -28.83
C GLU A 236 31.25 -25.18 -29.10
N LEU A 237 30.59 -24.09 -29.48
CA LEU A 237 31.26 -22.86 -29.88
C LEU A 237 31.59 -21.93 -28.71
N ILE A 238 30.85 -22.06 -27.59
CA ILE A 238 30.97 -21.21 -26.43
C ILE A 238 31.00 -22.02 -25.14
N THR A 239 31.49 -21.38 -24.08
CA THR A 239 31.18 -21.79 -22.70
C THR A 239 29.91 -21.09 -22.28
N ALA A 240 28.96 -21.84 -21.66
CA ALA A 240 27.71 -21.27 -21.19
C ALA A 240 27.93 -20.15 -20.17
N GLY A 241 27.08 -19.15 -20.21
CA GLY A 241 26.94 -18.16 -19.16
C GLY A 241 26.10 -18.67 -18.00
N SER A 242 25.96 -17.84 -16.98
CA SER A 242 25.05 -18.06 -15.87
C SER A 242 24.33 -16.77 -15.47
N ALA A 243 23.08 -16.89 -15.04
CA ALA A 243 22.26 -15.80 -14.55
C ALA A 243 21.70 -16.17 -13.19
N LYS A 244 21.45 -15.18 -12.33
CA LYS A 244 20.87 -15.38 -11.01
C LYS A 244 19.42 -15.83 -11.11
N SER A 245 18.70 -15.40 -12.15
CA SER A 245 17.33 -15.74 -12.47
C SER A 245 17.08 -15.59 -13.98
N GLY A 246 16.00 -16.15 -14.50
CA GLY A 246 15.65 -16.15 -15.91
C GLY A 246 16.37 -17.22 -16.72
N THR A 247 15.99 -17.32 -18.00
CA THR A 247 16.53 -18.32 -18.93
C THR A 247 17.50 -17.67 -19.90
N LEU A 248 18.75 -18.17 -19.92
CA LEU A 248 19.75 -17.74 -20.88
C LEU A 248 19.52 -18.43 -22.21
N LEU A 249 19.27 -17.64 -23.24
CA LEU A 249 19.04 -18.13 -24.61
C LEU A 249 20.20 -17.74 -25.53
N TYR A 250 20.54 -18.64 -26.44
CA TYR A 250 21.57 -18.48 -27.45
C TYR A 250 20.98 -18.56 -28.84
N LYS A 251 21.62 -17.88 -29.80
CA LYS A 251 21.27 -17.92 -31.20
C LYS A 251 22.55 -17.98 -32.05
N LEU A 252 22.63 -18.95 -32.95
CA LEU A 252 23.70 -19.09 -33.93
C LEU A 252 23.31 -18.39 -35.24
N GLY A 253 24.05 -17.33 -35.61
CA GLY A 253 23.74 -16.52 -36.79
C GLY A 253 22.30 -16.02 -36.78
N ASP A 254 21.55 -16.26 -37.85
CA ASP A 254 20.13 -15.90 -38.00
C ASP A 254 19.18 -17.00 -37.56
N GLY A 255 19.66 -18.01 -36.84
CA GLY A 255 18.84 -19.13 -36.34
C GLY A 255 17.87 -18.73 -35.23
N GLU A 256 17.19 -19.73 -34.65
CA GLU A 256 16.24 -19.53 -33.56
C GLU A 256 16.94 -19.42 -32.20
N TRP A 257 16.25 -18.70 -31.25
CA TRP A 257 16.69 -18.63 -29.87
C TRP A 257 16.40 -19.94 -29.13
N THR A 258 17.43 -20.53 -28.52
CA THR A 258 17.32 -21.80 -27.77
C THR A 258 18.16 -21.77 -26.50
N GLU A 259 17.84 -22.63 -25.55
CA GLU A 259 18.66 -22.84 -24.34
C GLU A 259 19.91 -23.69 -24.62
N LYS A 260 19.91 -24.41 -25.78
CA LYS A 260 21.01 -25.31 -26.17
C LYS A 260 22.25 -24.47 -26.51
N ILE A 261 23.40 -24.87 -26.00
CA ILE A 261 24.69 -24.27 -26.34
C ILE A 261 24.92 -24.46 -27.85
N PRO A 262 25.19 -23.35 -28.61
CA PRO A 262 25.46 -23.45 -30.03
C PRO A 262 26.68 -24.29 -30.36
N SER A 263 26.56 -25.12 -31.38
CA SER A 263 27.60 -26.04 -31.86
C SER A 263 27.70 -26.01 -33.37
N ALA A 264 28.84 -26.39 -33.91
CA ALA A 264 29.07 -26.55 -35.34
C ALA A 264 30.06 -27.67 -35.61
N VAL A 265 30.02 -28.21 -36.86
CA VAL A 265 30.92 -29.27 -37.32
C VAL A 265 32.03 -28.69 -38.24
N HIS A 266 31.65 -27.79 -39.15
CA HIS A 266 32.53 -27.38 -40.26
C HIS A 266 33.52 -26.24 -39.86
N ALA A 267 34.65 -26.17 -40.54
CA ALA A 267 35.52 -25.02 -40.42
C ALA A 267 34.83 -23.77 -40.93
N GLY A 268 35.01 -22.64 -40.21
CA GLY A 268 34.34 -21.40 -40.55
C GLY A 268 34.34 -20.42 -39.40
N THR A 269 33.70 -19.27 -39.60
CA THR A 269 33.45 -18.25 -38.58
C THR A 269 31.96 -18.27 -38.21
N TYR A 270 31.67 -18.21 -36.94
CA TYR A 270 30.34 -18.33 -36.38
C TYR A 270 30.06 -17.18 -35.42
N ASP A 271 28.90 -16.59 -35.56
CA ASP A 271 28.43 -15.54 -34.68
C ASP A 271 27.36 -16.10 -33.71
N VAL A 272 27.62 -15.97 -32.42
CA VAL A 272 26.72 -16.39 -31.39
C VAL A 272 26.21 -15.18 -30.62
N SER A 273 24.90 -14.92 -30.71
CA SER A 273 24.21 -13.94 -29.89
C SER A 273 23.64 -14.63 -28.68
N TYR A 274 23.49 -13.90 -27.57
CA TYR A 274 22.83 -14.39 -26.37
C TYR A 274 21.95 -13.31 -25.74
N LYS A 275 20.92 -13.72 -25.02
CA LYS A 275 20.01 -12.86 -24.26
C LYS A 275 19.50 -13.61 -23.05
N ILE A 276 18.97 -12.86 -22.06
CA ILE A 276 18.15 -13.46 -21.01
C ILE A 276 16.69 -13.16 -21.35
N ALA A 277 15.88 -14.20 -21.46
CA ALA A 277 14.44 -14.05 -21.52
C ALA A 277 13.91 -13.78 -20.13
N GLY A 278 13.21 -12.69 -19.95
CA GLY A 278 12.50 -12.31 -18.74
C GLY A 278 11.30 -13.22 -18.48
N ASP A 279 10.69 -13.01 -17.35
CA ASP A 279 9.47 -13.67 -16.92
C ASP A 279 8.43 -12.66 -16.42
N SER A 280 7.50 -13.07 -15.57
CA SER A 280 6.51 -12.17 -14.97
C SER A 280 7.17 -11.08 -14.11
N ASN A 281 8.34 -11.35 -13.50
CA ASN A 281 8.98 -10.53 -12.48
C ASN A 281 10.27 -9.83 -12.93
N TYR A 282 10.81 -10.23 -14.07
CA TYR A 282 12.06 -9.71 -14.60
C TYR A 282 11.90 -9.21 -16.03
N ASN A 283 12.63 -8.16 -16.37
CA ASN A 283 12.72 -7.63 -17.72
C ASN A 283 13.55 -8.56 -18.62
N ASP A 284 13.32 -8.52 -19.95
CA ASP A 284 14.29 -9.10 -20.91
C ASP A 284 15.60 -8.35 -20.87
N LEU A 285 16.72 -9.06 -20.92
CA LEU A 285 18.04 -8.47 -21.15
C LEU A 285 18.48 -8.82 -22.57
N ILE A 286 18.40 -7.84 -23.46
CA ILE A 286 18.72 -7.95 -24.90
C ILE A 286 19.85 -6.98 -25.27
N GLY A 287 20.41 -7.13 -26.48
CA GLY A 287 21.44 -6.21 -26.99
C GLY A 287 22.82 -6.48 -26.39
N LEU A 288 23.06 -7.69 -25.94
CA LEU A 288 24.37 -8.12 -25.44
C LEU A 288 25.37 -8.31 -26.60
N GLU A 289 26.65 -8.40 -26.27
CA GLU A 289 27.74 -8.57 -27.23
C GLU A 289 27.58 -9.85 -28.08
N VAL A 290 27.93 -9.76 -29.39
CA VAL A 290 27.99 -10.93 -30.28
C VAL A 290 29.36 -11.57 -30.13
N LEU A 291 29.38 -12.85 -29.82
CA LEU A 291 30.61 -13.63 -29.75
C LEU A 291 30.97 -14.14 -31.15
N HIS A 292 32.22 -13.91 -31.57
CA HIS A 292 32.77 -14.38 -32.84
C HIS A 292 33.66 -15.59 -32.58
N ILE A 293 33.32 -16.74 -33.14
CA ILE A 293 34.03 -18.00 -32.94
C ILE A 293 34.56 -18.51 -34.26
N LYS A 294 35.79 -19.02 -34.27
CA LYS A 294 36.39 -19.64 -35.43
C LYS A 294 36.72 -21.10 -35.16
N ILE A 295 36.21 -21.99 -36.00
CA ILE A 295 36.71 -23.36 -36.15
C ILE A 295 37.73 -23.30 -37.30
N ALA A 296 39.01 -23.46 -36.98
CA ALA A 296 40.07 -23.47 -37.98
C ALA A 296 40.00 -24.71 -38.87
N ALA A 297 40.31 -24.55 -40.13
CA ALA A 297 40.46 -25.73 -41.04
C ALA A 297 41.63 -26.61 -40.60
N LYS A 298 41.48 -27.94 -40.77
CA LYS A 298 42.48 -28.93 -40.44
C LYS A 298 43.61 -28.89 -41.47
N SER A 299 44.86 -28.74 -41.03
CA SER A 299 46.05 -28.74 -41.91
C SER A 299 46.23 -30.16 -42.57
N ILE A 300 46.53 -30.16 -43.86
CA ILE A 300 46.94 -31.37 -44.60
C ILE A 300 48.45 -31.49 -44.80
N ALA A 301 49.26 -30.57 -44.20
CA ALA A 301 50.71 -30.60 -44.37
C ALA A 301 51.37 -31.92 -43.97
N ASP A 302 50.79 -32.60 -42.96
CA ASP A 302 51.22 -33.92 -42.48
C ASP A 302 50.26 -35.06 -42.88
N ALA A 303 49.48 -34.86 -43.95
CA ALA A 303 48.53 -35.87 -44.39
C ALA A 303 49.21 -37.11 -44.93
N ASP A 304 48.65 -38.27 -44.63
CA ASP A 304 49.02 -39.54 -45.25
C ASP A 304 48.32 -39.66 -46.61
N VAL A 305 49.12 -39.92 -47.66
CA VAL A 305 48.65 -39.98 -49.04
C VAL A 305 48.88 -41.38 -49.58
N LYS A 306 47.80 -42.05 -49.91
CA LYS A 306 47.87 -43.36 -50.61
C LYS A 306 47.61 -43.18 -52.10
N LEU A 307 48.55 -43.63 -52.88
CA LEU A 307 48.42 -43.65 -54.34
C LEU A 307 47.53 -44.81 -54.79
N ALA A 308 46.92 -44.64 -55.94
CA ALA A 308 46.29 -45.74 -56.65
C ALA A 308 47.38 -46.69 -57.20
N ASP A 309 46.97 -47.67 -58.00
CA ASP A 309 47.87 -48.66 -58.58
C ASP A 309 49.08 -48.02 -59.30
N ALA A 310 50.20 -48.66 -59.18
CA ALA A 310 51.42 -48.25 -59.84
C ALA A 310 51.28 -48.20 -61.38
N LEU A 311 51.73 -47.07 -61.94
CA LEU A 311 51.72 -46.93 -63.40
C LEU A 311 52.83 -47.76 -64.06
N LYS A 312 52.58 -48.28 -65.26
CA LYS A 312 53.54 -48.96 -66.06
C LYS A 312 53.97 -48.04 -67.20
N TYR A 313 55.25 -47.96 -67.46
CA TYR A 313 55.76 -47.15 -68.54
C TYR A 313 55.16 -47.55 -69.90
N THR A 314 54.60 -46.53 -70.60
CA THR A 314 53.96 -46.74 -71.93
C THR A 314 54.52 -45.84 -73.04
N GLY A 315 55.44 -44.97 -72.73
CA GLY A 315 55.94 -43.89 -73.63
C GLY A 315 54.94 -42.75 -73.92
N GLN A 316 53.78 -42.77 -73.20
CA GLN A 316 52.72 -41.78 -73.30
C GLN A 316 52.55 -41.06 -71.94
N GLN A 317 52.05 -39.83 -72.00
CA GLN A 317 51.71 -39.11 -70.75
C GLN A 317 50.73 -39.94 -69.92
N GLN A 318 51.02 -40.19 -68.66
CA GLN A 318 50.22 -40.90 -67.68
C GLN A 318 50.02 -40.02 -66.49
N LYS A 319 48.86 -40.25 -65.78
CA LYS A 319 48.44 -39.52 -64.60
C LYS A 319 48.39 -40.47 -63.41
N GLN A 320 49.18 -40.21 -62.38
CA GLN A 320 49.12 -40.94 -61.12
C GLN A 320 47.87 -40.47 -60.34
N GLU A 321 47.01 -41.37 -60.04
CA GLU A 321 45.81 -41.12 -59.23
C GLU A 321 46.12 -41.33 -57.74
N ILE A 322 45.42 -40.56 -56.90
CA ILE A 322 45.39 -40.73 -55.44
C ILE A 322 44.21 -41.59 -55.08
N SER A 323 44.44 -42.63 -54.27
CA SER A 323 43.37 -43.50 -53.77
C SER A 323 42.76 -42.91 -52.49
N LYS A 324 43.59 -42.32 -51.62
CA LYS A 324 43.15 -41.75 -50.35
C LYS A 324 44.12 -40.70 -49.82
N VAL A 325 43.54 -39.64 -49.22
CA VAL A 325 44.29 -38.65 -48.41
C VAL A 325 43.67 -38.67 -47.00
N THR A 326 44.52 -38.70 -45.96
CA THR A 326 44.07 -38.76 -44.58
C THR A 326 44.84 -37.73 -43.74
N ALA A 327 44.18 -36.76 -43.17
CA ALA A 327 44.74 -35.77 -42.24
C ALA A 327 44.49 -36.19 -40.80
N GLY A 328 45.47 -36.84 -40.16
CA GLY A 328 45.29 -37.54 -38.88
C GLY A 328 44.37 -38.75 -39.08
N ASN A 329 43.20 -38.72 -38.46
CA ASN A 329 42.16 -39.75 -38.57
C ASN A 329 41.00 -39.36 -39.51
N LEU A 330 41.09 -38.21 -40.18
CA LEU A 330 40.06 -37.71 -41.08
C LEU A 330 40.42 -37.96 -42.53
N GLU A 331 39.50 -38.56 -43.26
CA GLU A 331 39.61 -38.64 -44.71
C GLU A 331 39.35 -37.29 -45.37
N VAL A 332 40.24 -36.85 -46.25
CA VAL A 332 40.08 -35.65 -47.05
C VAL A 332 39.33 -35.98 -48.31
N PRO A 333 38.11 -35.48 -48.54
CA PRO A 333 37.34 -35.76 -49.75
C PRO A 333 38.09 -35.30 -50.99
N LYS A 334 37.96 -36.04 -52.12
CA LYS A 334 38.62 -35.70 -53.40
C LYS A 334 38.23 -34.30 -53.91
N ASP A 335 37.03 -33.85 -53.58
CA ASP A 335 36.53 -32.53 -53.98
C ASP A 335 37.15 -31.38 -53.17
N ASP A 336 37.78 -31.67 -52.04
CA ASP A 336 38.33 -30.67 -51.11
C ASP A 336 39.82 -30.38 -51.38
N TYR A 337 40.44 -31.04 -52.38
CA TYR A 337 41.82 -30.74 -52.71
C TYR A 337 42.08 -30.76 -54.22
N GLU A 338 43.18 -30.15 -54.63
CA GLU A 338 43.73 -30.22 -55.99
C GLU A 338 45.05 -30.94 -55.98
N VAL A 339 45.38 -31.58 -57.11
CA VAL A 339 46.62 -32.30 -57.30
C VAL A 339 47.41 -31.70 -58.49
N SER A 340 48.67 -31.41 -58.27
CA SER A 340 49.59 -30.96 -59.32
C SER A 340 50.84 -31.84 -59.34
N GLY A 341 51.57 -31.82 -60.47
CA GLY A 341 52.78 -32.60 -60.61
C GLY A 341 52.56 -34.12 -60.73
N ASN A 342 51.34 -34.56 -60.94
CA ASN A 342 50.97 -36.00 -61.01
C ASN A 342 50.87 -36.56 -62.42
N GLN A 343 51.48 -35.85 -63.45
CA GLN A 343 51.46 -36.30 -64.82
C GLN A 343 52.92 -36.31 -65.38
N ALA A 344 53.28 -37.39 -66.05
CA ALA A 344 54.61 -37.54 -66.73
C ALA A 344 54.51 -38.50 -67.88
N ALA A 345 55.38 -38.32 -68.87
CA ALA A 345 55.54 -39.22 -70.01
C ALA A 345 56.83 -40.06 -69.89
N GLU A 346 57.88 -39.50 -69.23
CA GLU A 346 59.20 -40.12 -69.08
C GLU A 346 59.29 -40.85 -67.73
N ALA A 347 60.14 -41.89 -67.70
CA ALA A 347 60.43 -42.56 -66.41
C ALA A 347 61.36 -41.64 -65.56
N GLY A 348 61.00 -41.41 -64.31
CA GLY A 348 61.72 -40.51 -63.42
C GLY A 348 61.04 -40.43 -62.00
N VAL A 349 61.66 -39.58 -61.15
CA VAL A 349 61.13 -39.24 -59.86
C VAL A 349 60.40 -37.90 -59.96
N TYR A 350 59.19 -37.85 -59.67
CA TYR A 350 58.34 -36.65 -59.75
C TYR A 350 57.78 -36.29 -58.38
N THR A 351 57.69 -35.01 -58.13
CA THR A 351 57.02 -34.47 -56.94
C THR A 351 55.62 -34.13 -57.29
N MET A 352 54.71 -34.75 -56.60
CA MET A 352 53.26 -34.46 -56.62
C MET A 352 52.91 -33.61 -55.43
N THR A 353 52.11 -32.58 -55.61
CA THR A 353 51.63 -31.67 -54.56
C THR A 353 50.12 -31.76 -54.49
N ILE A 354 49.59 -31.95 -53.28
CA ILE A 354 48.19 -31.87 -52.94
C ILE A 354 47.94 -30.56 -52.21
N THR A 355 47.02 -29.74 -52.65
CA THR A 355 46.64 -28.47 -52.04
C THR A 355 45.18 -28.46 -51.69
N ALA A 356 44.86 -28.19 -50.42
CA ALA A 356 43.47 -28.07 -49.98
C ALA A 356 42.83 -26.85 -50.65
N LYS A 357 41.58 -26.96 -51.08
CA LYS A 357 40.83 -25.85 -51.67
C LYS A 357 40.34 -24.88 -50.60
N GLU A 358 40.28 -23.63 -50.96
CA GLU A 358 39.71 -22.61 -50.08
C GLU A 358 38.26 -22.85 -49.76
N GLY A 359 37.79 -22.52 -48.55
CA GLY A 359 36.40 -22.68 -48.10
C GLY A 359 36.00 -24.11 -47.71
N THR A 360 36.97 -25.06 -47.74
CA THR A 360 36.75 -26.43 -47.26
C THR A 360 37.15 -26.57 -45.78
N ASN A 361 36.89 -27.76 -45.23
CA ASN A 361 37.30 -28.07 -43.85
C ASN A 361 38.81 -28.30 -43.68
N PHE A 362 39.57 -28.25 -44.76
CA PHE A 362 41.00 -28.50 -44.79
C PHE A 362 41.79 -27.30 -45.31
N THR A 363 43.07 -27.23 -44.96
CA THR A 363 43.97 -26.12 -45.38
C THR A 363 45.40 -26.61 -45.56
N GLY A 364 46.18 -25.83 -46.33
CA GLY A 364 47.61 -26.09 -46.58
C GLY A 364 47.84 -27.06 -47.75
N SER A 365 49.07 -27.54 -47.86
CA SER A 365 49.50 -28.46 -48.93
C SER A 365 50.41 -29.57 -48.40
N ARG A 366 50.43 -30.65 -49.12
CA ARG A 366 51.27 -31.84 -48.85
C ARG A 366 52.02 -32.25 -50.11
#